data_7a5bdb612cbfae3332a865ad2ba677a6
#
_entry.id   7a5bdb612cbfae3332a865ad2ba677a6
#
_cell.length_a   1.000
_cell.length_b   1.000
_cell.length_c   1.000
_cell.angle_alpha   90.00
_cell.angle_beta   90.00
_cell.angle_gamma   90.00
#
_symmetry.space_group_name_H-M   'P 1'
#
loop_
_entity.id
_entity.type
_entity.pdbx_description
1 polymer ?
#
loop_
_entity_poly.entity_id
_entity_poly.type
_entity_poly.pdbx_seq_one_letter_code
_entity_poly.pdbx_strand_id
1 'polypeptide(L)'
;MTITVDNPAFRAALAELDRAADRLHTIRRHAGQQVDGLLDGDWTGLAAEAFGEGWAAWCRGSQEVLDGLLALRRLVEAVRLDLMQQDAGTQVRIGSIAQDVAAGPAR
;
A
#
# COMPACT_ATOMS: atom_id res chain seq x y z
N MET A 1 -5.34 17.12 -18.53
CA MET A 1 -5.88 16.76 -17.21
C MET A 1 -4.79 16.94 -16.16
N THR A 2 -5.08 17.69 -15.15
CA THR A 2 -4.10 17.97 -14.10
C THR A 2 -4.37 17.08 -12.89
N ILE A 3 -3.33 16.36 -12.44
CA ILE A 3 -3.42 15.56 -11.22
C ILE A 3 -2.91 16.43 -10.08
N THR A 4 -3.76 16.66 -9.10
CA THR A 4 -3.41 17.49 -7.96
C THR A 4 -3.01 16.62 -6.78
N VAL A 5 -2.31 17.22 -5.81
CA VAL A 5 -1.88 16.57 -4.57
C VAL A 5 -3.07 16.00 -3.82
N ASP A 6 -4.20 16.70 -3.84
CA ASP A 6 -5.42 16.33 -3.13
C ASP A 6 -6.37 15.50 -3.97
N ASN A 7 -5.86 14.90 -5.06
CA ASN A 7 -6.68 14.06 -5.92
C ASN A 7 -7.33 12.95 -5.09
N PRO A 8 -8.68 12.86 -5.09
CA PRO A 8 -9.38 11.83 -4.32
C PRO A 8 -8.96 10.41 -4.67
N ALA A 9 -8.46 10.19 -5.90
CA ALA A 9 -8.00 8.87 -6.32
C ALA A 9 -6.84 8.36 -5.48
N PHE A 10 -5.90 9.23 -5.07
CA PHE A 10 -4.79 8.81 -4.20
C PHE A 10 -5.30 8.42 -2.82
N ARG A 11 -6.21 9.21 -2.25
CA ARG A 11 -6.79 8.88 -0.94
C ARG A 11 -7.60 7.60 -1.00
N ALA A 12 -8.36 7.41 -2.06
CA ALA A 12 -9.15 6.19 -2.24
C ALA A 12 -8.24 4.97 -2.39
N ALA A 13 -7.15 5.08 -3.16
CA ALA A 13 -6.20 4.00 -3.34
C ALA A 13 -5.52 3.61 -2.02
N LEU A 14 -5.05 4.61 -1.26
CA LEU A 14 -4.42 4.36 0.04
C LEU A 14 -5.39 3.72 1.02
N ALA A 15 -6.64 4.18 1.05
CA ALA A 15 -7.67 3.62 1.92
C ALA A 15 -7.99 2.17 1.54
N GLU A 16 -8.07 1.86 0.25
CA GLU A 16 -8.31 0.48 -0.22
C GLU A 16 -7.16 -0.44 0.16
N LEU A 17 -5.92 0.02 -0.01
CA LEU A 17 -4.76 -0.79 0.37
C LEU A 17 -4.71 -1.04 1.88
N ASP A 18 -5.03 -0.04 2.68
CA ASP A 18 -5.13 -0.18 4.13
C ASP A 18 -6.22 -1.17 4.52
N ARG A 19 -7.40 -1.08 3.90
CA ARG A 19 -8.49 -2.02 4.17
C ARG A 19 -8.13 -3.45 3.78
N ALA A 20 -7.46 -3.63 2.64
CA ALA A 20 -7.03 -4.95 2.19
C ALA A 20 -6.03 -5.56 3.17
N ALA A 21 -5.05 -4.77 3.63
CA ALA A 21 -4.08 -5.23 4.61
C ALA A 21 -4.74 -5.60 5.94
N ASP A 22 -5.64 -4.76 6.44
CA ASP A 22 -6.36 -5.03 7.69
C ASP A 22 -7.20 -6.29 7.59
N ARG A 23 -7.89 -6.47 6.46
CA ARG A 23 -8.70 -7.67 6.21
C ARG A 23 -7.84 -8.92 6.20
N LEU A 24 -6.69 -8.86 5.56
CA LEU A 24 -5.79 -10.01 5.49
C LEU A 24 -5.19 -10.32 6.88
N HIS A 25 -4.83 -9.31 7.66
CA HIS A 25 -4.39 -9.50 9.05
C HIS A 25 -5.46 -10.21 9.87
N THR A 26 -6.71 -9.78 9.74
CA THR A 26 -7.82 -10.38 10.47
C THR A 26 -8.03 -11.84 10.06
N ILE A 27 -8.00 -12.12 8.76
CA ILE A 27 -8.15 -13.48 8.23
C ILE A 27 -7.02 -14.36 8.76
N ARG A 28 -5.77 -13.88 8.70
CA ARG A 28 -4.62 -14.65 9.17
C ARG A 28 -4.72 -14.97 10.66
N ARG A 29 -5.13 -14.00 11.47
CA ARG A 29 -5.27 -14.20 12.91
C ARG A 29 -6.37 -15.20 13.24
N HIS A 30 -7.55 -15.05 12.65
CA HIS A 30 -8.67 -15.96 12.89
C HIS A 30 -8.36 -17.38 12.40
N ALA A 31 -7.85 -17.50 11.18
CA ALA A 31 -7.48 -18.80 10.63
C ALA A 31 -6.38 -19.46 11.48
N GLY A 32 -5.40 -18.66 11.93
CA GLY A 32 -4.32 -19.15 12.79
C GLY A 32 -4.85 -19.76 14.08
N GLN A 33 -5.80 -19.09 14.73
CA GLN A 33 -6.42 -19.60 15.96
C GLN A 33 -7.11 -20.94 15.73
N GLN A 34 -7.86 -21.06 14.62
CA GLN A 34 -8.57 -22.29 14.29
C GLN A 34 -7.58 -23.43 13.97
N VAL A 35 -6.54 -23.13 13.20
CA VAL A 35 -5.55 -24.11 12.78
C VAL A 35 -4.71 -24.58 13.97
N ASP A 36 -4.31 -23.65 14.86
CA ASP A 36 -3.55 -24.00 16.05
C ASP A 36 -4.35 -24.98 16.93
N GLY A 37 -5.64 -24.72 17.12
CA GLY A 37 -6.52 -25.63 17.87
C GLY A 37 -6.62 -26.99 17.22
N LEU A 38 -6.57 -27.06 15.91
CA LEU A 38 -6.64 -28.32 15.17
C LEU A 38 -5.32 -29.10 15.24
N LEU A 39 -4.18 -28.42 15.03
CA LEU A 39 -2.86 -29.05 15.01
C LEU A 39 -2.30 -29.37 16.40
N ASP A 40 -2.68 -28.61 17.41
CA ASP A 40 -2.27 -28.86 18.80
C ASP A 40 -3.08 -29.95 19.51
N GLY A 41 -4.13 -30.45 18.84
CA GLY A 41 -4.95 -31.52 19.35
C GLY A 41 -4.38 -32.88 19.05
N ASP A 42 -5.25 -33.88 19.10
CA ASP A 42 -4.86 -35.30 18.93
C ASP A 42 -4.72 -35.72 17.48
N TRP A 43 -4.88 -34.76 16.53
CA TRP A 43 -4.81 -35.09 15.10
C TRP A 43 -3.37 -35.28 14.68
N THR A 44 -3.04 -36.50 14.29
CA THR A 44 -1.70 -36.90 13.88
C THR A 44 -1.77 -37.74 12.59
N GLY A 45 -0.62 -38.03 12.03
CA GLY A 45 -0.50 -38.87 10.85
C GLY A 45 -0.23 -38.09 9.60
N LEU A 46 -0.24 -38.77 8.45
CA LEU A 46 0.14 -38.18 7.16
C LEU A 46 -0.76 -37.03 6.76
N ALA A 47 -2.05 -37.15 7.00
CA ALA A 47 -3.00 -36.08 6.65
C ALA A 47 -2.75 -34.83 7.49
N ALA A 48 -2.45 -34.99 8.78
CA ALA A 48 -2.13 -33.85 9.65
C ALA A 48 -0.82 -33.19 9.24
N GLU A 49 0.17 -33.98 8.88
CA GLU A 49 1.45 -33.45 8.40
C GLU A 49 1.28 -32.69 7.08
N ALA A 50 0.53 -33.25 6.13
CA ALA A 50 0.25 -32.59 4.85
C ALA A 50 -0.51 -31.27 5.06
N PHE A 51 -1.48 -31.25 5.97
CA PHE A 51 -2.21 -30.04 6.30
C PHE A 51 -1.28 -28.99 6.91
N GLY A 52 -0.41 -29.41 7.83
CA GLY A 52 0.56 -28.50 8.44
C GLY A 52 1.51 -27.86 7.44
N GLU A 53 1.97 -28.64 6.46
CA GLU A 53 2.82 -28.12 5.38
C GLU A 53 2.06 -27.13 4.53
N GLY A 54 0.81 -27.44 4.16
CA GLY A 54 -0.05 -26.53 3.40
C GLY A 54 -0.31 -25.23 4.16
N TRP A 55 -0.58 -25.35 5.45
CA TRP A 55 -0.77 -24.19 6.32
C TRP A 55 0.47 -23.31 6.39
N ALA A 56 1.65 -23.92 6.54
CA ALA A 56 2.90 -23.17 6.54
C ALA A 56 3.13 -22.44 5.23
N ALA A 57 2.83 -23.09 4.10
CA ALA A 57 2.92 -22.48 2.79
C ALA A 57 1.95 -21.30 2.66
N TRP A 58 0.73 -21.45 3.16
CA TRP A 58 -0.24 -20.35 3.16
C TRP A 58 0.21 -19.18 4.03
N CYS A 59 0.79 -19.45 5.18
CA CYS A 59 1.33 -18.40 6.05
C CYS A 59 2.42 -17.61 5.35
N ARG A 60 3.32 -18.29 4.66
CA ARG A 60 4.39 -17.62 3.90
C ARG A 60 3.81 -16.79 2.75
N GLY A 61 2.91 -17.39 1.96
CA GLY A 61 2.29 -16.72 0.83
C GLY A 61 1.47 -15.50 1.24
N SER A 62 0.69 -15.62 2.30
CA SER A 62 -0.11 -14.50 2.80
C SER A 62 0.76 -13.38 3.39
N GLN A 63 1.89 -13.73 3.99
CA GLN A 63 2.85 -12.71 4.44
C GLN A 63 3.45 -11.95 3.26
N GLU A 64 3.79 -12.65 2.19
CA GLU A 64 4.28 -12.03 0.96
C GLU A 64 3.23 -11.08 0.37
N VAL A 65 1.96 -11.46 0.40
CA VAL A 65 0.88 -10.58 -0.05
C VAL A 65 0.79 -9.33 0.82
N LEU A 66 0.89 -9.46 2.15
CA LEU A 66 0.92 -8.32 3.04
C LEU A 66 2.09 -7.39 2.74
N ASP A 67 3.28 -7.96 2.55
CA ASP A 67 4.47 -7.18 2.21
C ASP A 67 4.28 -6.45 0.88
N GLY A 68 3.64 -7.10 -0.09
CA GLY A 68 3.31 -6.50 -1.38
C GLY A 68 2.31 -5.35 -1.25
N LEU A 69 1.29 -5.50 -0.41
CA LEU A 69 0.32 -4.42 -0.15
C LEU A 69 0.99 -3.21 0.48
N LEU A 70 1.89 -3.44 1.44
CA LEU A 70 2.64 -2.36 2.07
C LEU A 70 3.58 -1.67 1.08
N ALA A 71 4.21 -2.45 0.19
CA ALA A 71 5.07 -1.91 -0.85
C ALA A 71 4.28 -1.05 -1.83
N LEU A 72 3.08 -1.51 -2.23
CA LEU A 72 2.18 -0.73 -3.08
C LEU A 72 1.77 0.57 -2.41
N ARG A 73 1.44 0.50 -1.12
CA ARG A 73 1.07 1.69 -0.36
C ARG A 73 2.20 2.71 -0.35
N ARG A 74 3.43 2.28 -0.12
CA ARG A 74 4.60 3.15 -0.16
C ARG A 74 4.80 3.76 -1.54
N LEU A 75 4.56 2.96 -2.59
CA LEU A 75 4.70 3.45 -3.97
C LEU A 75 3.66 4.52 -4.28
N VAL A 76 2.40 4.31 -3.91
CA VAL A 76 1.34 5.29 -4.10
C VAL A 76 1.67 6.59 -3.36
N GLU A 77 2.15 6.46 -2.11
CA GLU A 77 2.55 7.62 -1.31
C GLU A 77 3.75 8.34 -1.93
N ALA A 78 4.73 7.60 -2.44
CA ALA A 78 5.89 8.18 -3.09
C ALA A 78 5.51 8.94 -4.36
N VAL A 79 4.61 8.38 -5.17
CA VAL A 79 4.11 9.06 -6.37
C VAL A 79 3.35 10.33 -5.99
N ARG A 80 2.51 10.25 -4.95
CA ARG A 80 1.77 11.40 -4.46
C ARG A 80 2.72 12.52 -4.03
N LEU A 81 3.76 12.18 -3.25
CA LEU A 81 4.74 13.16 -2.79
C LEU A 81 5.55 13.75 -3.96
N ASP A 82 5.89 12.93 -4.95
CA ASP A 82 6.61 13.39 -6.13
C ASP A 82 5.77 14.39 -6.93
N LEU A 83 4.48 14.10 -7.13
CA LEU A 83 3.56 15.02 -7.79
C LEU A 83 3.39 16.31 -6.99
N MET A 84 3.39 16.22 -5.68
CA MET A 84 3.34 17.38 -4.79
C MET A 84 4.54 18.29 -5.01
N GLN A 85 5.74 17.72 -5.11
CA GLN A 85 6.96 18.48 -5.36
C GLN A 85 6.96 19.09 -6.77
N GLN A 86 6.49 18.35 -7.76
CA GLN A 86 6.38 18.86 -9.13
C GLN A 86 5.38 20.01 -9.21
N ASP A 87 4.24 19.88 -8.54
CA ASP A 87 3.24 20.94 -8.47
C ASP A 87 3.80 22.21 -7.84
N ALA A 88 4.48 22.06 -6.71
CA ALA A 88 5.11 23.17 -6.01
C ALA A 88 6.18 23.82 -6.90
N GLY A 89 7.02 23.00 -7.55
CA GLY A 89 8.04 23.48 -8.46
C GLY A 89 7.45 24.23 -9.68
N THR A 90 6.38 23.69 -10.24
CA THR A 90 5.68 24.31 -11.35
C THR A 90 5.07 25.64 -10.94
N GLN A 91 4.43 25.71 -9.79
CA GLN A 91 3.86 26.94 -9.29
C GLN A 91 4.91 28.02 -9.06
N VAL A 92 6.05 27.66 -8.49
CA VAL A 92 7.16 28.58 -8.29
C VAL A 92 7.67 29.10 -9.64
N ARG A 93 7.81 28.22 -10.61
CA ARG A 93 8.30 28.59 -11.94
C ARG A 93 7.32 29.52 -12.66
N ILE A 94 6.04 29.24 -12.58
CA ILE A 94 4.99 30.08 -13.17
C ILE A 94 4.98 31.44 -12.48
N GLY A 95 5.12 31.48 -11.15
CA GLY A 95 5.21 32.71 -10.41
C GLY A 95 6.41 33.57 -10.84
N SER A 96 7.57 32.95 -11.03
CA SER A 96 8.76 33.64 -11.52
C SER A 96 8.55 34.22 -12.90
N ILE A 97 7.96 33.47 -13.81
CA ILE A 97 7.67 33.94 -15.16
C ILE A 97 6.69 35.12 -15.12
N ALA A 98 5.65 35.02 -14.31
CA ALA A 98 4.68 36.10 -14.14
C ALA A 98 5.32 37.37 -13.62
N GLN A 99 6.23 37.26 -12.66
CA GLN A 99 6.99 38.40 -12.13
C GLN A 99 7.86 39.03 -13.20
N ASP A 100 8.57 38.21 -13.99
CA ASP A 100 9.41 38.72 -15.09
C ASP A 100 8.58 39.45 -16.12
N VAL A 101 7.42 38.94 -16.48
CA VAL A 101 6.52 39.59 -17.41
C VAL A 101 5.99 40.91 -16.85
N ALA A 102 5.60 40.90 -15.56
CA ALA A 102 5.09 42.10 -14.89
C ALA A 102 6.16 43.18 -14.76
N ALA A 103 7.43 42.79 -14.62
CA ALA A 103 8.54 43.72 -14.55
C ALA A 103 8.85 44.40 -15.92
N GLY A 104 8.31 43.84 -16.97
CA GLY A 104 8.52 44.38 -18.31
C GLY A 104 9.84 43.95 -18.93
N PRO A 105 10.10 44.40 -20.18
CA PRO A 105 11.32 43.99 -20.86
C PRO A 105 12.56 44.54 -20.15
N ALA A 106 13.64 43.79 -20.25
CA ALA A 106 14.92 44.21 -19.67
C ALA A 106 15.42 45.47 -20.39
N ARG A 107 16.05 46.33 -19.64
CA ARG A 107 16.62 47.56 -20.20
C ARG A 107 17.94 47.31 -20.86
#